data_bdeef54d35bb031ea45be220217269a5
#
_entry.id   bdeef54d35bb031ea45be220217269a5
#
_cell.length_a   1.000
_cell.length_b   1.000
_cell.length_c   1.000
_cell.angle_alpha   90.00
_cell.angle_beta   90.00
_cell.angle_gamma   90.00
#
_symmetry.space_group_name_H-M   'P 1'
#
loop_
_entity.id
_entity.type
_entity.pdbx_description
1 polymer ?
#
loop_
_entity_poly.entity_id
_entity_poly.type
_entity_poly.pdbx_seq_one_letter_code
_entity_poly.pdbx_strand_id
1 'polypeptide(L)'
;MKQWFFKITEYADELLEEIDHLEWPEKIKTMQKNWIGRSVGAEIDFEVVGGAPKITVFTTRPDTILGATFLVVAPEYSKLDSLTTDDTREEVLAYKASALKKSEIERQENKEKTGVFTGSYAINPVTKEKIPIYVADYVLSGYGTG
;
A
#
# COMPACT_ATOMS: atom_id res chain seq x y z
N MET A 1 26.20 -8.69 -2.25
CA MET A 1 27.04 -8.07 -3.30
C MET A 1 26.87 -6.57 -3.29
N LYS A 2 27.95 -5.76 -3.42
CA LYS A 2 27.82 -4.30 -3.66
C LYS A 2 27.54 -4.10 -5.14
N GLN A 3 26.45 -3.44 -5.49
CA GLN A 3 26.04 -3.15 -6.87
C GLN A 3 25.72 -1.67 -7.03
N TRP A 4 25.83 -1.19 -8.25
CA TRP A 4 25.40 0.15 -8.62
C TRP A 4 23.91 0.13 -8.94
N PHE A 5 23.15 1.09 -8.38
CA PHE A 5 21.77 1.32 -8.70
C PHE A 5 21.57 2.77 -9.13
N PHE A 6 20.82 2.97 -10.20
CA PHE A 6 20.38 4.30 -10.60
C PHE A 6 19.12 4.67 -9.81
N LYS A 7 19.11 5.87 -9.24
CA LYS A 7 17.91 6.44 -8.58
C LYS A 7 16.97 7.01 -9.64
N ILE A 8 16.37 6.14 -10.44
CA ILE A 8 15.55 6.53 -11.61
C ILE A 8 14.31 7.35 -11.24
N THR A 9 13.81 7.23 -10.00
CA THR A 9 12.64 7.98 -9.52
C THR A 9 12.98 9.39 -9.05
N GLU A 10 14.27 9.72 -8.83
CA GLU A 10 14.70 11.03 -8.32
C GLU A 10 14.39 12.16 -9.32
N TYR A 11 14.41 11.85 -10.62
CA TYR A 11 14.16 12.79 -11.71
C TYR A 11 12.76 12.66 -12.34
N ALA A 12 11.85 11.94 -11.70
CA ALA A 12 10.54 11.62 -12.29
C ALA A 12 9.71 12.88 -12.57
N ASP A 13 9.67 13.83 -11.64
CA ASP A 13 8.91 15.07 -11.79
C ASP A 13 9.55 15.98 -12.87
N GLU A 14 10.88 16.13 -12.87
CA GLU A 14 11.61 16.89 -13.89
C GLU A 14 11.39 16.32 -15.28
N LEU A 15 11.46 14.99 -15.42
CA LEU A 15 11.19 14.32 -16.70
C LEU A 15 9.75 14.55 -17.19
N LEU A 16 8.77 14.56 -16.29
CA LEU A 16 7.37 14.84 -16.64
C LEU A 16 7.16 16.25 -17.15
N GLU A 17 7.82 17.23 -16.53
CA GLU A 17 7.74 18.64 -16.95
C GLU A 17 8.43 18.87 -18.29
N GLU A 18 9.62 18.31 -18.50
CA GLU A 18 10.40 18.49 -19.71
C GLU A 18 9.84 17.74 -20.93
N ILE A 19 9.11 16.64 -20.76
CA ILE A 19 8.48 15.91 -21.88
C ILE A 19 7.59 16.82 -22.72
N ASP A 20 6.90 17.80 -22.14
CA ASP A 20 6.01 18.69 -22.88
C ASP A 20 6.76 19.66 -23.79
N HIS A 21 7.99 19.98 -23.47
CA HIS A 21 8.85 20.86 -24.25
C HIS A 21 9.56 20.16 -25.42
N LEU A 22 9.51 18.82 -25.49
CA LEU A 22 10.13 18.06 -26.56
C LEU A 22 9.28 18.09 -27.84
N GLU A 23 9.93 18.17 -29.00
CA GLU A 23 9.30 18.03 -30.30
C GLU A 23 8.99 16.56 -30.68
N TRP A 24 8.41 15.80 -29.74
CA TRP A 24 8.07 14.40 -29.94
C TRP A 24 6.61 14.23 -30.33
N PRO A 25 6.27 13.16 -31.07
CA PRO A 25 4.88 12.81 -31.35
C PRO A 25 4.10 12.62 -30.03
N GLU A 26 2.86 13.10 -29.98
CA GLU A 26 2.02 13.06 -28.78
C GLU A 26 1.82 11.65 -28.22
N LYS A 27 1.77 10.64 -29.10
CA LYS A 27 1.71 9.25 -28.69
C LYS A 27 2.90 8.84 -27.82
N ILE A 28 4.11 9.29 -28.19
CA ILE A 28 5.34 8.96 -27.44
C ILE A 28 5.37 9.70 -26.11
N LYS A 29 4.99 11.00 -26.09
CA LYS A 29 4.87 11.77 -24.84
C LYS A 29 3.89 11.09 -23.87
N THR A 30 2.73 10.68 -24.35
CA THR A 30 1.72 9.98 -23.54
C THR A 30 2.27 8.65 -22.98
N MET A 31 2.99 7.86 -23.80
CA MET A 31 3.59 6.61 -23.35
C MET A 31 4.62 6.85 -22.23
N GLN A 32 5.46 7.88 -22.34
CA GLN A 32 6.46 8.22 -21.33
C GLN A 32 5.79 8.70 -20.03
N LYS A 33 4.79 9.58 -20.12
CA LYS A 33 4.02 10.05 -18.96
C LYS A 33 3.35 8.90 -18.23
N ASN A 34 2.73 7.97 -18.95
CA ASN A 34 2.10 6.79 -18.38
C ASN A 34 3.12 5.85 -17.73
N TRP A 35 4.32 5.74 -18.29
CA TRP A 35 5.40 4.95 -17.73
C TRP A 35 5.92 5.52 -16.40
N ILE A 36 6.09 6.85 -16.31
CA ILE A 36 6.46 7.54 -15.06
C ILE A 36 5.34 7.39 -14.02
N GLY A 37 4.07 7.47 -14.45
CA GLY A 37 2.92 7.08 -13.64
C GLY A 37 2.66 7.99 -12.43
N ARG A 38 2.78 9.33 -12.58
CA ARG A 38 2.44 10.25 -11.50
C ARG A 38 0.98 10.09 -11.10
N SER A 39 0.73 9.80 -9.83
CA SER A 39 -0.61 9.69 -9.25
C SER A 39 -0.87 10.85 -8.29
N VAL A 40 -2.09 11.40 -8.38
CA VAL A 40 -2.60 12.40 -7.42
C VAL A 40 -3.66 11.73 -6.57
N GLY A 41 -3.57 11.88 -5.27
CA GLY A 41 -4.49 11.25 -4.34
C GLY A 41 -4.51 11.96 -2.99
N ALA A 42 -5.14 11.32 -2.01
CA ALA A 42 -5.25 11.80 -0.65
C ALA A 42 -4.67 10.79 0.34
N GLU A 43 -4.05 11.30 1.38
CA GLU A 43 -3.72 10.50 2.57
C GLU A 43 -4.91 10.52 3.53
N ILE A 44 -5.26 9.35 4.03
CA ILE A 44 -6.38 9.17 4.96
C ILE A 44 -5.86 8.48 6.21
N ASP A 45 -6.13 9.08 7.36
CA ASP A 45 -5.77 8.53 8.65
C ASP A 45 -6.92 7.71 9.25
N PHE A 46 -6.64 6.47 9.59
CA PHE A 46 -7.53 5.58 10.33
C PHE A 46 -7.05 5.45 11.77
N GLU A 47 -7.89 5.84 12.72
CA GLU A 47 -7.64 5.59 14.13
C GLU A 47 -7.85 4.11 14.45
N VAL A 48 -6.93 3.54 15.23
CA VAL A 48 -7.00 2.13 15.67
C VAL A 48 -7.65 2.05 17.04
N VAL A 49 -8.63 1.18 17.17
CA VAL A 49 -9.33 0.94 18.45
C VAL A 49 -8.34 0.34 19.46
N GLY A 50 -8.33 0.89 20.68
CA GLY A 50 -7.41 0.42 21.71
C GLY A 50 -6.12 1.24 21.84
N GLY A 51 -5.98 2.34 21.07
CA GLY A 51 -4.87 3.30 21.24
C GLY A 51 -3.56 2.89 20.53
N ALA A 52 -3.60 1.89 19.65
CA ALA A 52 -2.49 1.62 18.76
C ALA A 52 -2.27 2.80 17.79
N PRO A 53 -1.06 2.96 17.21
CA PRO A 53 -0.76 4.05 16.30
C PRO A 53 -1.69 4.07 15.09
N LYS A 54 -2.16 5.27 14.69
CA LYS A 54 -2.96 5.44 13.49
C LYS A 54 -2.29 4.84 12.25
N ILE A 55 -3.12 4.40 11.32
CA ILE A 55 -2.69 3.90 10.01
C ILE A 55 -3.04 4.96 8.98
N THR A 56 -2.03 5.46 8.27
CA THR A 56 -2.21 6.39 7.16
C THR A 56 -2.16 5.62 5.86
N VAL A 57 -3.20 5.70 5.04
CA VAL A 57 -3.26 5.08 3.72
C VAL A 57 -3.29 6.15 2.64
N PHE A 58 -2.70 5.85 1.48
CA PHE A 58 -2.80 6.69 0.30
C PHE A 58 -3.84 6.10 -0.67
N THR A 59 -4.72 6.95 -1.20
CA THR A 59 -5.71 6.54 -2.21
C THR A 59 -5.87 7.58 -3.30
N THR A 60 -6.00 7.12 -4.54
CA THR A 60 -6.40 7.96 -5.69
C THR A 60 -7.92 8.14 -5.78
N ARG A 61 -8.68 7.41 -4.98
CA ARG A 61 -10.15 7.42 -4.96
C ARG A 61 -10.69 7.65 -3.54
N PRO A 62 -10.48 8.85 -2.96
CA PRO A 62 -10.97 9.15 -1.60
C PRO A 62 -12.49 9.07 -1.46
N ASP A 63 -13.22 9.23 -2.56
CA ASP A 63 -14.68 9.09 -2.63
C ASP A 63 -15.18 7.68 -2.26
N THR A 64 -14.36 6.64 -2.43
CA THR A 64 -14.73 5.25 -2.13
C THR A 64 -14.67 4.89 -0.63
N ILE A 65 -14.17 5.78 0.21
CA ILE A 65 -14.00 5.52 1.66
C ILE A 65 -15.32 5.17 2.37
N LEU A 66 -16.44 5.68 1.88
CA LEU A 66 -17.77 5.36 2.42
C LEU A 66 -18.12 3.87 2.30
N GLY A 67 -17.53 3.18 1.31
CA GLY A 67 -17.73 1.75 1.09
C GLY A 67 -16.64 0.86 1.70
N ALA A 68 -15.70 1.42 2.46
CA ALA A 68 -14.62 0.65 3.07
C ALA A 68 -15.15 -0.24 4.20
N THR A 69 -15.07 -1.55 4.02
CA THR A 69 -15.55 -2.55 4.99
C THR A 69 -14.44 -3.21 5.78
N PHE A 70 -13.18 -3.07 5.36
CA PHE A 70 -12.00 -3.55 6.06
C PHE A 70 -10.77 -2.72 5.66
N LEU A 71 -9.72 -2.79 6.46
CA LEU A 71 -8.42 -2.21 6.18
C LEU A 71 -7.38 -3.33 6.03
N VAL A 72 -6.46 -3.19 5.08
CA VAL A 72 -5.41 -4.20 4.85
C VAL A 72 -4.05 -3.52 4.95
N VAL A 73 -3.12 -4.17 5.65
CA VAL A 73 -1.73 -3.73 5.74
C VAL A 73 -0.78 -4.76 5.15
N ALA A 74 0.36 -4.30 4.67
CA ALA A 74 1.39 -5.17 4.14
C ALA A 74 2.04 -6.02 5.25
N PRO A 75 2.55 -7.24 4.95
CA PRO A 75 3.30 -8.05 5.92
C PRO A 75 4.57 -7.37 6.44
N GLU A 76 5.14 -6.45 5.67
CA GLU A 76 6.31 -5.64 6.01
C GLU A 76 5.98 -4.40 6.85
N TYR A 77 4.69 -4.14 7.12
CA TYR A 77 4.29 -2.95 7.87
C TYR A 77 4.98 -2.89 9.23
N SER A 78 5.71 -1.81 9.49
CA SER A 78 6.59 -1.67 10.65
C SER A 78 5.86 -1.73 12.00
N LYS A 79 4.57 -1.39 12.02
CA LYS A 79 3.73 -1.38 13.22
C LYS A 79 2.78 -2.59 13.30
N LEU A 80 2.97 -3.63 12.45
CA LEU A 80 2.10 -4.80 12.43
C LEU A 80 1.98 -5.48 13.81
N ASP A 81 3.08 -5.55 14.55
CA ASP A 81 3.10 -6.17 15.88
C ASP A 81 2.20 -5.42 16.89
N SER A 82 2.05 -4.10 16.75
CA SER A 82 1.17 -3.28 17.60
C SER A 82 -0.31 -3.40 17.22
N LEU A 83 -0.60 -3.91 16.02
CA LEU A 83 -1.96 -4.20 15.54
C LEU A 83 -2.39 -5.64 15.83
N THR A 84 -1.45 -6.49 16.22
CA THR A 84 -1.70 -7.93 16.40
C THR A 84 -2.05 -8.20 17.87
N THR A 85 -3.22 -8.80 18.11
CA THR A 85 -3.61 -9.24 19.45
C THR A 85 -2.95 -10.57 19.81
N ASP A 86 -2.92 -10.92 21.10
CA ASP A 86 -2.28 -12.16 21.54
C ASP A 86 -2.98 -13.40 20.94
N ASP A 87 -4.29 -13.36 20.77
CA ASP A 87 -5.09 -14.45 20.20
C ASP A 87 -4.77 -14.73 18.71
N THR A 88 -4.36 -13.71 17.95
CA THR A 88 -4.09 -13.83 16.51
C THR A 88 -2.59 -13.85 16.20
N ARG A 89 -1.74 -13.67 17.20
CA ARG A 89 -0.28 -13.51 17.04
C ARG A 89 0.38 -14.65 16.28
N GLU A 90 0.06 -15.89 16.63
CA GLU A 90 0.67 -17.05 15.99
C GLU A 90 0.33 -17.12 14.50
N GLU A 91 -0.93 -16.92 14.16
CA GLU A 91 -1.41 -16.96 12.77
C GLU A 91 -0.82 -15.80 11.93
N VAL A 92 -0.80 -14.58 12.48
CA VAL A 92 -0.22 -13.41 11.82
C VAL A 92 1.28 -13.59 11.57
N LEU A 93 2.04 -14.10 12.54
CA LEU A 93 3.47 -14.35 12.39
C LEU A 93 3.76 -15.46 11.37
N ALA A 94 2.98 -16.53 11.36
CA ALA A 94 3.09 -17.60 10.38
C ALA A 94 2.80 -17.08 8.96
N TYR A 95 1.75 -16.27 8.80
CA TYR A 95 1.41 -15.64 7.53
C TYR A 95 2.49 -14.69 7.04
N LYS A 96 2.99 -13.80 7.92
CA LYS A 96 4.10 -12.88 7.63
C LYS A 96 5.34 -13.65 7.15
N ALA A 97 5.73 -14.71 7.86
CA ALA A 97 6.89 -15.52 7.49
C ALA A 97 6.72 -16.22 6.13
N SER A 98 5.50 -16.64 5.79
CA SER A 98 5.17 -17.21 4.47
C SER A 98 5.21 -16.16 3.37
N ALA A 99 4.59 -14.99 3.61
CA ALA A 99 4.52 -13.89 2.64
C ALA A 99 5.92 -13.36 2.27
N LEU A 100 6.82 -13.22 3.26
CA LEU A 100 8.18 -12.73 3.05
C LEU A 100 9.08 -13.68 2.25
N LYS A 101 8.68 -14.94 2.08
CA LYS A 101 9.40 -15.90 1.22
C LYS A 101 9.07 -15.73 -0.27
N LYS A 102 7.94 -15.12 -0.59
CA LYS A 102 7.48 -14.87 -1.95
C LYS A 102 8.14 -13.60 -2.49
N SER A 103 8.50 -13.59 -3.76
CA SER A 103 8.89 -12.36 -4.46
C SER A 103 7.68 -11.44 -4.67
N GLU A 104 7.92 -10.15 -4.88
CA GLU A 104 6.85 -9.19 -5.17
C GLU A 104 6.05 -9.57 -6.43
N ILE A 105 6.73 -10.11 -7.45
CA ILE A 105 6.10 -10.58 -8.69
C ILE A 105 5.15 -11.73 -8.40
N GLU A 106 5.59 -12.74 -7.66
CA GLU A 106 4.72 -13.87 -7.27
C GLU A 106 3.51 -13.43 -6.46
N ARG A 107 3.67 -12.41 -5.58
CA ARG A 107 2.58 -11.85 -4.78
C ARG A 107 1.56 -11.09 -5.63
N GLN A 108 2.02 -10.37 -6.67
CA GLN A 108 1.14 -9.64 -7.61
C GLN A 108 0.41 -10.58 -8.56
N GLU A 109 1.07 -11.61 -9.09
CA GLU A 109 0.51 -12.56 -10.06
C GLU A 109 -0.45 -13.57 -9.41
N ASN A 110 -0.36 -13.77 -8.10
CA ASN A 110 -1.24 -14.69 -7.40
C ASN A 110 -2.71 -14.25 -7.52
N LYS A 111 -3.51 -15.09 -8.17
CA LYS A 111 -4.95 -14.84 -8.37
C LYS A 111 -5.75 -15.02 -7.08
N GLU A 112 -5.28 -15.87 -6.18
CA GLU A 112 -5.91 -16.12 -4.89
C GLU A 112 -5.48 -15.04 -3.89
N LYS A 113 -6.42 -14.20 -3.49
CA LYS A 113 -6.19 -13.15 -2.50
C LYS A 113 -6.41 -13.74 -1.10
N THR A 114 -5.32 -13.87 -0.35
CA THR A 114 -5.32 -14.37 1.03
C THR A 114 -5.02 -13.25 1.99
N GLY A 115 -5.41 -13.43 3.25
CA GLY A 115 -5.12 -12.48 4.32
C GLY A 115 -5.53 -13.05 5.67
N VAL A 116 -4.96 -12.53 6.74
CA VAL A 116 -5.20 -12.95 8.13
C VAL A 116 -5.65 -11.75 8.94
N PHE A 117 -6.64 -11.96 9.80
CA PHE A 117 -7.13 -10.94 10.71
C PHE A 117 -6.10 -10.66 11.81
N THR A 118 -5.82 -9.38 12.07
CA THR A 118 -4.83 -8.97 13.07
C THR A 118 -5.35 -9.00 14.51
N GLY A 119 -6.67 -9.12 14.69
CA GLY A 119 -7.33 -8.96 15.99
C GLY A 119 -7.76 -7.53 16.30
N SER A 120 -7.27 -6.54 15.54
CA SER A 120 -7.54 -5.12 15.75
C SER A 120 -8.54 -4.57 14.75
N TYR A 121 -9.14 -3.43 15.14
CA TYR A 121 -10.10 -2.70 14.32
C TYR A 121 -9.65 -1.25 14.12
N ALA A 122 -9.97 -0.69 12.98
CA ALA A 122 -9.84 0.72 12.70
C ALA A 122 -11.21 1.41 12.69
N ILE A 123 -11.22 2.74 12.85
CA ILE A 123 -12.42 3.56 12.71
C ILE A 123 -12.38 4.22 11.34
N ASN A 124 -13.39 3.97 10.52
CA ASN A 124 -13.55 4.72 9.27
C ASN A 124 -13.75 6.21 9.61
N PRO A 125 -12.90 7.12 9.14
CA PRO A 125 -12.95 8.51 9.57
C PRO A 125 -14.22 9.25 9.12
N VAL A 126 -14.93 8.72 8.11
CA VAL A 126 -16.16 9.33 7.57
C VAL A 126 -17.41 8.68 8.18
N THR A 127 -17.58 7.37 8.06
CA THR A 127 -18.77 6.66 8.56
C THR A 127 -18.77 6.44 10.06
N LYS A 128 -17.60 6.57 10.72
CA LYS A 128 -17.37 6.24 12.14
C LYS A 128 -17.60 4.78 12.50
N GLU A 129 -17.75 3.91 11.52
CA GLU A 129 -17.90 2.48 11.72
C GLU A 129 -16.56 1.81 12.05
N LYS A 130 -16.63 0.77 12.85
CA LYS A 130 -15.50 -0.11 13.12
C LYS A 130 -15.32 -1.06 11.95
N ILE A 131 -14.11 -1.07 11.37
CA ILE A 131 -13.72 -1.98 10.30
C ILE A 131 -12.52 -2.84 10.74
N PRO A 132 -12.51 -4.16 10.43
CA PRO A 132 -11.41 -5.04 10.82
C PRO A 132 -10.14 -4.73 10.05
N ILE A 133 -8.98 -4.97 10.67
CA ILE A 133 -7.67 -4.82 10.06
C ILE A 133 -7.11 -6.19 9.72
N TYR A 134 -6.75 -6.41 8.45
CA TYR A 134 -6.12 -7.63 7.96
C TYR A 134 -4.69 -7.37 7.54
N VAL A 135 -3.86 -8.40 7.59
CA VAL A 135 -2.57 -8.44 6.90
C VAL A 135 -2.69 -9.30 5.65
N ALA A 136 -2.21 -8.81 4.50
CA ALA A 136 -2.28 -9.56 3.25
C ALA A 136 -1.06 -9.32 2.36
N ASP A 137 -0.64 -10.36 1.65
CA ASP A 137 0.56 -10.37 0.83
C ASP A 137 0.42 -9.64 -0.51
N TYR A 138 -0.80 -9.36 -0.95
CA TYR A 138 -1.04 -8.57 -2.17
C TYR A 138 -0.89 -7.06 -1.96
N VAL A 139 -0.80 -6.58 -0.71
CA VAL A 139 -0.47 -5.18 -0.39
C VAL A 139 1.04 -5.03 -0.32
N LEU A 140 1.58 -4.11 -1.12
CA LEU A 140 3.01 -3.83 -1.19
C LEU A 140 3.35 -2.56 -0.42
N SER A 141 4.36 -2.61 0.42
CA SER A 141 4.82 -1.48 1.24
C SER A 141 5.37 -0.29 0.43
N GLY A 142 5.69 -0.49 -0.86
CA GLY A 142 6.19 0.55 -1.76
C GLY A 142 5.14 1.55 -2.25
N TYR A 143 3.85 1.25 -2.09
CA TYR A 143 2.74 2.09 -2.57
C TYR A 143 1.89 2.69 -1.43
N GLY A 144 2.46 2.87 -0.26
CA GLY A 144 1.76 3.33 0.92
C GLY A 144 1.84 2.32 2.06
N THR A 145 1.02 2.49 3.08
CA THR A 145 1.04 1.63 4.28
C THR A 145 -0.09 0.62 4.33
N GLY A 146 -1.10 0.78 3.45
CA GLY A 146 -2.28 -0.10 3.38
C GLY A 146 -3.17 0.24 2.21
#